data_75a3626aa4fdbc1175c44d357b373ff9
#
_entry.id   75a3626aa4fdbc1175c44d357b373ff9
#
_cell.length_a   1.000
_cell.length_b   1.000
_cell.length_c   1.000
_cell.angle_alpha   90.00
_cell.angle_beta   90.00
_cell.angle_gamma   90.00
#
_symmetry.space_group_name_H-M   'P 1'
#
loop_
_entity.id
_entity.type
_entity.pdbx_description
1 polymer ?
#
loop_
_entity_poly.entity_id
_entity_poly.type
_entity_poly.pdbx_seq_one_letter_code
_entity_poly.pdbx_strand_id
1 'polypeptide(L)'
;MIYLLDTSGLVRLLGDSRLQKAWYDALDAEAIGSCHPQRTEFLYTARNGAEYDEIAEMFGDLYPDVSVPKNAGRWISSAQHHMARAGEDRSASAADLMIAATAAHHGLTVLHDDTDYRTVARHAPDFSEHNICNVS
;
A
#
# COMPACT_ATOMS: atom_id res chain seq x y z
N MET A 1 -7.95 -12.36 2.41
CA MET A 1 -7.10 -11.23 1.95
C MET A 1 -5.82 -11.23 2.75
N ILE A 2 -4.69 -11.04 2.10
CA ILE A 2 -3.36 -11.16 2.72
C ILE A 2 -2.58 -9.84 2.61
N TYR A 3 -2.71 -9.15 1.49
CA TYR A 3 -1.89 -7.99 1.17
C TYR A 3 -2.72 -6.72 1.00
N LEU A 4 -2.12 -5.59 1.34
CA LEU A 4 -2.61 -4.26 0.98
C LEU A 4 -1.61 -3.63 0.01
N LEU A 5 -2.07 -3.27 -1.18
CA LEU A 5 -1.21 -2.75 -2.24
C LEU A 5 -0.85 -1.29 -1.97
N ASP A 6 0.43 -0.96 -2.10
CA ASP A 6 0.91 0.42 -2.14
C ASP A 6 1.07 0.88 -3.59
N THR A 7 1.09 2.20 -3.80
CA THR A 7 1.26 2.79 -5.14
C THR A 7 2.54 2.33 -5.82
N SER A 8 3.66 2.26 -5.09
CA SER A 8 4.93 1.80 -5.66
C SER A 8 4.85 0.35 -6.12
N GLY A 9 4.15 -0.50 -5.37
CA GLY A 9 3.90 -1.89 -5.74
C GLY A 9 3.04 -1.99 -7.00
N LEU A 10 1.98 -1.17 -7.08
CA LEU A 10 1.11 -1.14 -8.26
C LEU A 10 1.84 -0.71 -9.52
N VAL A 11 2.62 0.38 -9.43
CA VAL A 11 3.41 0.88 -10.56
C VAL A 11 4.35 -0.22 -11.07
N ARG A 12 5.02 -0.91 -10.16
CA ARG A 12 5.93 -2.00 -10.52
C ARG A 12 5.19 -3.16 -11.18
N LEU A 13 4.05 -3.55 -10.61
CA LEU A 13 3.23 -4.66 -11.11
C LEU A 13 2.71 -4.37 -12.53
N LEU A 14 2.24 -3.15 -12.78
CA LEU A 14 1.72 -2.76 -14.09
C LEU A 14 2.79 -2.74 -15.17
N GLY A 15 4.05 -2.49 -14.81
CA GLY A 15 5.16 -2.37 -15.74
C GLY A 15 5.99 -3.63 -15.96
N ASP A 16 5.67 -4.74 -15.31
CA ASP A 16 6.50 -5.94 -15.34
C ASP A 16 5.67 -7.21 -15.51
N SER A 17 5.74 -7.80 -16.70
CA SER A 17 4.96 -8.99 -17.03
C SER A 17 5.33 -10.22 -16.21
N ARG A 18 6.59 -10.32 -15.75
CA ARG A 18 7.03 -11.44 -14.89
C ARG A 18 6.38 -11.33 -13.52
N LEU A 19 6.27 -10.12 -12.97
CA LEU A 19 5.59 -9.90 -11.70
C LEU A 19 4.09 -10.15 -11.83
N GLN A 20 3.48 -9.78 -12.94
CA GLN A 20 2.06 -10.06 -13.21
C GLN A 20 1.79 -11.56 -13.15
N LYS A 21 2.65 -12.38 -13.74
CA LYS A 21 2.53 -13.83 -13.66
C LYS A 21 2.73 -14.37 -12.26
N ALA A 22 3.75 -13.85 -11.54
CA ALA A 22 4.08 -14.32 -10.20
C ALA A 22 2.97 -14.02 -9.19
N TRP A 23 2.29 -12.89 -9.35
CA TRP A 23 1.22 -12.45 -8.44
C TRP A 23 -0.19 -12.77 -8.95
N TYR A 24 -0.31 -13.43 -10.11
CA TYR A 24 -1.62 -13.72 -10.71
C TYR A 24 -2.56 -14.47 -9.78
N ASP A 25 -2.07 -15.52 -9.13
CA ASP A 25 -2.91 -16.35 -8.26
C ASP A 25 -3.43 -15.54 -7.07
N ALA A 26 -2.60 -14.67 -6.49
CA ALA A 26 -3.01 -13.80 -5.40
C ALA A 26 -4.07 -12.79 -5.85
N LEU A 27 -3.91 -12.22 -7.05
CA LEU A 27 -4.89 -11.31 -7.64
C LEU A 27 -6.22 -12.03 -7.90
N ASP A 28 -6.16 -13.20 -8.54
CA ASP A 28 -7.34 -13.99 -8.88
C ASP A 28 -8.11 -14.44 -7.63
N ALA A 29 -7.40 -14.72 -6.56
CA ALA A 29 -7.99 -15.11 -5.27
C ALA A 29 -8.48 -13.92 -4.44
N GLU A 30 -8.42 -12.70 -4.97
CA GLU A 30 -8.76 -11.46 -4.24
C GLU A 30 -7.98 -11.31 -2.92
N ALA A 31 -6.71 -11.76 -2.94
CA ALA A 31 -5.84 -11.71 -1.76
C ALA A 31 -5.12 -10.36 -1.61
N ILE A 32 -5.19 -9.50 -2.61
CA ILE A 32 -4.57 -8.17 -2.63
C ILE A 32 -5.66 -7.11 -2.64
N GLY A 33 -5.76 -6.33 -1.57
CA GLY A 33 -6.70 -5.22 -1.47
C GLY A 33 -6.05 -3.87 -1.72
N SER A 34 -6.86 -2.83 -1.83
CA SER A 34 -6.40 -1.45 -1.89
C SER A 34 -7.28 -0.56 -1.02
N CYS A 35 -6.72 0.57 -0.56
CA CYS A 35 -7.47 1.54 0.23
C CYS A 35 -7.54 2.88 -0.50
N HIS A 36 -8.49 3.74 -0.11
CA HIS A 36 -8.69 5.02 -0.78
C HIS A 36 -7.46 5.93 -0.80
N PRO A 37 -6.65 6.03 0.24
CA PRO A 37 -5.41 6.82 0.16
C PRO A 37 -4.49 6.39 -0.97
N GLN A 38 -4.34 5.09 -1.19
CA GLN A 38 -3.53 4.55 -2.28
C GLN A 38 -4.18 4.81 -3.64
N ARG A 39 -5.49 4.59 -3.75
CA ARG A 39 -6.24 4.85 -4.99
C ARG A 39 -6.18 6.32 -5.38
N THR A 40 -6.38 7.22 -4.41
CA THR A 40 -6.32 8.66 -4.63
C THR A 40 -4.96 9.08 -5.14
N GLU A 41 -3.90 8.59 -4.52
CA GLU A 41 -2.52 8.88 -4.92
C GLU A 41 -2.26 8.43 -6.36
N PHE A 42 -2.65 7.23 -6.70
CA PHE A 42 -2.43 6.70 -8.05
C PHE A 42 -3.29 7.42 -9.09
N LEU A 43 -4.53 7.79 -8.74
CA LEU A 43 -5.43 8.51 -9.65
C LEU A 43 -4.91 9.90 -10.05
N TYR A 44 -4.02 10.50 -9.27
CA TYR A 44 -3.34 11.73 -9.68
C TYR A 44 -2.50 11.57 -10.94
N THR A 45 -2.15 10.35 -11.32
CA THR A 45 -1.41 10.09 -12.56
C THR A 45 -2.29 10.13 -13.80
N ALA A 46 -3.60 10.14 -13.67
CA ALA A 46 -4.53 10.20 -14.79
C ALA A 46 -4.38 11.54 -15.54
N ARG A 47 -4.27 11.46 -16.87
CA ARG A 47 -4.02 12.63 -17.74
C ARG A 47 -5.30 13.33 -18.15
N ASN A 48 -6.45 12.67 -18.03
CA ASN A 48 -7.76 13.20 -18.39
C ASN A 48 -8.86 12.39 -17.71
N GLY A 49 -10.12 12.83 -17.87
CA GLY A 49 -11.26 12.18 -17.24
C GLY A 49 -11.52 10.76 -17.69
N ALA A 50 -11.26 10.46 -18.97
CA ALA A 50 -11.44 9.10 -19.49
C ALA A 50 -10.45 8.13 -18.87
N GLU A 51 -9.18 8.54 -18.74
CA GLU A 51 -8.14 7.72 -18.09
C GLU A 51 -8.42 7.56 -16.60
N TYR A 52 -8.92 8.61 -15.94
CA TYR A 52 -9.35 8.53 -14.55
C TYR A 52 -10.40 7.45 -14.36
N ASP A 53 -11.43 7.44 -15.22
CA ASP A 53 -12.52 6.46 -15.14
C ASP A 53 -12.01 5.03 -15.37
N GLU A 54 -11.10 4.83 -16.32
CA GLU A 54 -10.48 3.52 -16.59
C GLU A 54 -9.71 3.00 -15.37
N ILE A 55 -8.92 3.84 -14.74
CA ILE A 55 -8.14 3.47 -13.56
C ILE A 55 -9.08 3.16 -12.39
N ALA A 56 -10.09 3.99 -12.16
CA ALA A 56 -11.06 3.77 -11.11
C ALA A 56 -11.81 2.44 -11.29
N GLU A 57 -12.17 2.10 -12.52
CA GLU A 57 -12.81 0.83 -12.86
C GLU A 57 -11.88 -0.35 -12.59
N MET A 58 -10.60 -0.22 -12.93
CA MET A 58 -9.58 -1.25 -12.63
C MET A 58 -9.54 -1.56 -11.13
N PHE A 59 -9.54 -0.54 -10.28
CA PHE A 59 -9.55 -0.76 -8.84
C PHE A 59 -10.80 -1.51 -8.39
N GLY A 60 -11.96 -1.13 -8.90
CA GLY A 60 -13.21 -1.81 -8.58
C GLY A 60 -13.23 -3.28 -8.99
N ASP A 61 -12.62 -3.59 -10.13
CA ASP A 61 -12.64 -4.94 -10.70
C ASP A 61 -11.60 -5.87 -10.07
N LEU A 62 -10.41 -5.36 -9.73
CA LEU A 62 -9.27 -6.20 -9.37
C LEU A 62 -8.91 -6.19 -7.88
N TYR A 63 -9.21 -5.11 -7.17
CA TYR A 63 -8.72 -4.93 -5.82
C TYR A 63 -9.84 -4.66 -4.84
N PRO A 64 -10.19 -5.63 -3.96
CA PRO A 64 -11.17 -5.38 -2.92
C PRO A 64 -10.81 -4.17 -2.07
N ASP A 65 -11.83 -3.41 -1.67
CA ASP A 65 -11.65 -2.22 -0.86
C ASP A 65 -11.32 -2.58 0.59
N VAL A 66 -10.33 -1.89 1.15
CA VAL A 66 -9.93 -2.04 2.55
C VAL A 66 -10.13 -0.69 3.25
N SER A 67 -11.00 -0.67 4.25
CA SER A 67 -11.36 0.59 4.93
C SER A 67 -10.23 1.13 5.79
N VAL A 68 -9.98 2.43 5.68
CA VAL A 68 -9.09 3.12 6.62
C VAL A 68 -9.78 3.16 7.99
N PRO A 69 -9.12 2.70 9.07
CA PRO A 69 -9.74 2.67 10.37
C PRO A 69 -9.95 4.09 10.94
N LYS A 70 -11.01 4.27 11.72
CA LYS A 70 -11.32 5.57 12.34
C LYS A 70 -10.20 6.06 13.25
N ASN A 71 -9.44 5.14 13.85
CA ASN A 71 -8.34 5.47 14.75
C ASN A 71 -6.97 5.47 14.07
N ALA A 72 -6.92 5.56 12.74
CA ALA A 72 -5.66 5.57 11.99
C ALA A 72 -4.69 6.66 12.49
N GLY A 73 -5.22 7.84 12.84
CA GLY A 73 -4.41 8.94 13.35
C GLY A 73 -3.62 8.59 14.61
N ARG A 74 -4.20 7.79 15.51
CA ARG A 74 -3.51 7.35 16.73
C ARG A 74 -2.33 6.45 16.38
N TRP A 75 -2.52 5.49 15.50
CA TRP A 75 -1.44 4.61 15.04
C TRP A 75 -0.32 5.41 14.36
N ILE A 76 -0.71 6.34 13.46
CA ILE A 76 0.24 7.19 12.73
C ILE A 76 1.05 8.05 13.70
N SER A 77 0.39 8.68 14.67
CA SER A 77 1.09 9.52 15.67
C SER A 77 2.10 8.72 16.47
N SER A 78 1.77 7.50 16.85
CA SER A 78 2.69 6.61 17.55
C SER A 78 3.90 6.26 16.71
N ALA A 79 3.67 5.86 15.46
CA ALA A 79 4.75 5.51 14.52
C ALA A 79 5.66 6.71 14.26
N GLN A 80 5.08 7.88 13.96
CA GLN A 80 5.85 9.11 13.73
C GLN A 80 6.67 9.51 14.93
N HIS A 81 6.13 9.37 16.13
CA HIS A 81 6.83 9.69 17.37
C HIS A 81 8.12 8.86 17.49
N HIS A 82 8.02 7.56 17.26
CA HIS A 82 9.19 6.67 17.31
C HIS A 82 10.18 6.98 16.18
N MET A 83 9.68 7.24 14.99
CA MET A 83 10.52 7.58 13.83
C MET A 83 11.25 8.92 14.07
N ALA A 84 10.58 9.91 14.62
CA ALA A 84 11.17 11.21 14.90
C ALA A 84 12.32 11.12 15.92
N ARG A 85 12.18 10.25 16.92
CA ARG A 85 13.25 9.99 17.90
C ARG A 85 14.50 9.41 17.27
N ALA A 86 14.35 8.67 16.17
CA ALA A 86 15.46 8.11 15.40
C ALA A 86 15.92 9.05 14.26
N GLY A 87 15.31 10.24 14.12
CA GLY A 87 15.59 11.14 13.02
C GLY A 87 15.08 10.67 11.66
N GLU A 88 14.07 9.80 11.66
CA GLU A 88 13.55 9.15 10.45
C GLU A 88 12.10 9.52 10.13
N ASP A 89 11.55 10.56 10.74
CA ASP A 89 10.14 10.94 10.61
C ASP A 89 9.74 11.41 9.21
N ARG A 90 10.71 11.71 8.34
CA ARG A 90 10.46 12.10 6.95
C ARG A 90 10.61 10.95 5.95
N SER A 91 10.90 9.75 6.42
CA SER A 91 11.13 8.59 5.56
C SER A 91 9.84 8.06 4.92
N ALA A 92 8.68 8.39 5.46
CA ALA A 92 7.40 7.98 4.91
C ALA A 92 6.48 9.18 4.75
N SER A 93 5.75 9.22 3.61
CA SER A 93 4.77 10.27 3.35
C SER A 93 3.51 10.07 4.19
N ALA A 94 2.63 11.07 4.22
CA ALA A 94 1.33 10.94 4.86
C ALA A 94 0.52 9.78 4.25
N ALA A 95 0.53 9.63 2.94
CA ALA A 95 -0.16 8.52 2.27
C ALA A 95 0.42 7.17 2.68
N ASP A 96 1.75 7.04 2.73
CA ASP A 96 2.42 5.81 3.16
C ASP A 96 2.00 5.41 4.59
N LEU A 97 1.94 6.38 5.49
CA LEU A 97 1.55 6.13 6.88
C LEU A 97 0.06 5.76 7.00
N MET A 98 -0.79 6.34 6.17
CA MET A 98 -2.21 5.97 6.11
C MET A 98 -2.38 4.52 5.62
N ILE A 99 -1.63 4.14 4.59
CA ILE A 99 -1.62 2.77 4.06
C ILE A 99 -1.10 1.81 5.13
N ALA A 100 0.00 2.15 5.79
CA ALA A 100 0.59 1.32 6.84
C ALA A 100 -0.37 1.12 8.02
N ALA A 101 -1.02 2.19 8.48
CA ALA A 101 -2.00 2.12 9.57
C ALA A 101 -3.18 1.21 9.20
N THR A 102 -3.65 1.31 7.96
CA THR A 102 -4.75 0.49 7.45
C THR A 102 -4.35 -0.99 7.43
N ALA A 103 -3.16 -1.30 6.92
CA ALA A 103 -2.65 -2.65 6.89
C ALA A 103 -2.49 -3.23 8.30
N ALA A 104 -1.90 -2.48 9.21
CA ALA A 104 -1.71 -2.93 10.59
C ALA A 104 -3.04 -3.24 11.28
N HIS A 105 -4.04 -2.39 11.09
CA HIS A 105 -5.37 -2.58 11.67
C HIS A 105 -6.03 -3.87 11.18
N HIS A 106 -5.92 -4.18 9.90
CA HIS A 106 -6.57 -5.34 9.30
C HIS A 106 -5.70 -6.61 9.31
N GLY A 107 -4.48 -6.54 9.87
CA GLY A 107 -3.56 -7.68 9.87
C GLY A 107 -3.06 -8.06 8.49
N LEU A 108 -2.94 -7.08 7.58
CA LEU A 108 -2.45 -7.28 6.22
C LEU A 108 -0.99 -6.89 6.11
N THR A 109 -0.31 -7.42 5.09
CA THR A 109 1.07 -7.07 4.75
C THR A 109 1.05 -6.06 3.58
N VAL A 110 1.74 -4.93 3.72
CA VAL A 110 1.86 -3.96 2.62
C VAL A 110 2.76 -4.52 1.53
N LEU A 111 2.23 -4.56 0.31
CA LEU A 111 2.94 -5.00 -0.89
C LEU A 111 3.43 -3.77 -1.64
N HIS A 112 4.77 -3.61 -1.73
CA HIS A 112 5.39 -2.35 -2.17
C HIS A 112 6.69 -2.57 -2.94
N ASP A 113 7.23 -1.47 -3.47
CA ASP A 113 8.59 -1.39 -4.02
C ASP A 113 9.27 -0.10 -3.53
N ASP A 114 9.26 0.09 -2.20
CA ASP A 114 9.76 1.30 -1.55
C ASP A 114 10.41 0.94 -0.20
N THR A 115 11.72 1.21 -0.07
CA THR A 115 12.47 0.91 1.15
C THR A 115 12.00 1.66 2.39
N ASP A 116 11.23 2.76 2.23
CA ASP A 116 10.69 3.52 3.35
C ASP A 116 9.77 2.69 4.24
N TYR A 117 9.11 1.68 3.71
CA TYR A 117 8.29 0.76 4.51
C TYR A 117 9.10 -0.10 5.46
N ARG A 118 10.37 -0.39 5.15
CA ARG A 118 11.27 -1.05 6.10
C ARG A 118 11.54 -0.17 7.31
N THR A 119 11.69 1.12 7.08
CA THR A 119 11.87 2.10 8.16
C THR A 119 10.65 2.12 9.07
N VAL A 120 9.44 2.19 8.50
CA VAL A 120 8.19 2.12 9.28
C VAL A 120 8.13 0.84 10.10
N ALA A 121 8.47 -0.30 9.52
CA ALA A 121 8.43 -1.60 10.19
C ALA A 121 9.36 -1.67 11.40
N ARG A 122 10.50 -1.00 11.36
CA ARG A 122 11.42 -0.93 12.52
C ARG A 122 10.81 -0.22 13.72
N HIS A 123 9.84 0.67 13.49
CA HIS A 123 9.22 1.51 14.53
C HIS A 123 7.79 1.13 14.86
N ALA A 124 7.24 0.10 14.22
CA ALA A 124 5.86 -0.33 14.43
C ALA A 124 5.79 -1.87 14.42
N PRO A 125 5.81 -2.52 15.61
CA PRO A 125 5.88 -3.99 15.69
C PRO A 125 4.67 -4.72 15.09
N ASP A 126 3.53 -4.07 15.01
CA ASP A 126 2.29 -4.64 14.44
C ASP A 126 2.19 -4.44 12.92
N PHE A 127 3.19 -3.84 12.29
CA PHE A 127 3.22 -3.57 10.86
C PHE A 127 4.10 -4.58 10.12
N SER A 128 3.57 -5.13 9.02
CA SER A 128 4.29 -6.07 8.14
C SER A 128 4.39 -5.50 6.72
N GLU A 129 5.52 -5.70 6.09
CA GLU A 129 5.78 -5.25 4.72
C GLU A 129 6.43 -6.35 3.88
N HIS A 130 6.22 -6.30 2.56
CA HIS A 130 6.79 -7.26 1.63
C HIS A 130 7.09 -6.54 0.30
N ASN A 131 8.34 -6.59 -0.15
CA ASN A 131 8.66 -6.03 -1.45
C ASN A 131 8.08 -6.91 -2.56
N ILE A 132 7.35 -6.30 -3.49
CA ILE A 132 6.64 -7.02 -4.56
C ILE A 132 7.58 -7.81 -5.48
N CYS A 133 8.85 -7.42 -5.56
CA CYS A 133 9.85 -8.12 -6.35
C CYS A 133 10.30 -9.45 -5.71
N ASN A 134 9.99 -9.67 -4.44
CA ASN A 134 10.28 -10.93 -3.74
C ASN A 134 9.11 -11.88 -3.92
N VAL A 135 9.22 -12.77 -4.90
CA VAL A 135 8.12 -13.63 -5.36
C VAL A 135 8.25 -15.10 -4.93
N SER A 136 9.27 -15.43 -4.19
CA SER A 136 9.49 -16.82 -3.72
C SER A 136 8.68 -17.18 -2.49
#